data_63e0f6542e0fca8e405085bee58c039d
#
_entry.id   63e0f6542e0fca8e405085bee58c039d
#
_cell.length_a   1.000
_cell.length_b   1.000
_cell.length_c   1.000
_cell.angle_alpha   90.00
_cell.angle_beta   90.00
_cell.angle_gamma   90.00
#
_symmetry.space_group_name_H-M   'P 1'
#
loop_
_entity.id
_entity.type
_entity.pdbx_description
1 polymer ?
#
loop_
_entity_poly.entity_id
_entity_poly.type
_entity_poly.pdbx_seq_one_letter_code
_entity_poly.pdbx_strand_id
1 'polypeptide(L)'
;RDRSVSRGLGDVYKRQAYSNCDSILLYNDMSDEKVTFLGRKGNNGVGTHFVWGNRDIRYNVLRAVGYYKGKPVAEDIIILEGLERAPRFDALYQEAKPVLKGEEGYNYLYRINCGGDEYTDSFGQLWSQDNLGYSRSWAANFEGLNPYLASQRTTSDPIRGTRDWTLFQSFRFGRHQLEYRFPVADGIYRIEFYFTEPWHGTGGSASTDCEGLRIFDVMVNDSLVLDDLDVWAESGHDGACKKVVYAVAKQGLLKIHFPEVKAGQALISGIAIASANQELKPSVFPASGLKASELLSAVDRNWVAPDWSWEAADKELLVKTPKELLPEDKNARASVAYEAETASVKGAFTKREHRKQMGVFFGKGKKNSIEWSVSTGLAQIYALRFKYMNTTGKPLPVRMQFIDSKGVTLKDDILTFPETPDKWKMVSTTTGTFINAGYYKVLLSAEDMNGLAFDALEIQ
;
A
#
# COMPACT_ATOMS: atom_id res chain seq x y z
N ARG A 1 -8.19 -11.48 5.18
CA ARG A 1 -7.01 -12.36 5.39
C ARG A 1 -6.45 -12.09 6.77
N ASP A 2 -6.76 -12.96 7.73
CA ASP A 2 -6.14 -12.90 9.05
C ASP A 2 -4.85 -13.73 9.00
N ARG A 3 -3.70 -13.05 8.97
CA ARG A 3 -2.36 -13.64 8.85
C ARG A 3 -1.65 -13.68 10.21
N SER A 4 -2.35 -13.93 11.28
CA SER A 4 -1.67 -14.13 12.56
C SER A 4 -1.02 -15.51 12.62
N VAL A 5 0.27 -15.59 12.29
CA VAL A 5 1.11 -16.73 12.66
C VAL A 5 1.59 -16.50 14.10
N SER A 6 0.88 -17.03 15.06
CA SER A 6 1.32 -17.06 16.45
C SER A 6 2.29 -18.23 16.66
N ARG A 7 3.49 -17.94 17.17
CA ARG A 7 4.46 -18.95 17.62
C ARG A 7 4.12 -19.35 19.07
N GLY A 8 3.57 -20.52 19.26
CA GLY A 8 3.36 -21.09 20.60
C GLY A 8 3.25 -22.62 20.51
N LEU A 9 4.09 -23.32 21.22
CA LEU A 9 3.99 -24.76 21.46
C LEU A 9 2.69 -25.01 22.28
N GLY A 10 1.70 -25.66 21.67
CA GLY A 10 0.55 -26.23 22.38
C GLY A 10 -0.82 -25.66 22.08
N ASP A 11 -0.95 -24.59 21.29
CA ASP A 11 -2.27 -24.10 20.92
C ASP A 11 -2.84 -24.78 19.69
N VAL A 12 -4.08 -25.20 19.82
CA VAL A 12 -4.88 -25.79 18.75
C VAL A 12 -5.33 -24.69 17.81
N TYR A 13 -4.57 -24.45 16.75
CA TYR A 13 -4.89 -23.40 15.79
C TYR A 13 -6.11 -23.75 14.95
N LYS A 14 -7.05 -22.82 14.91
CA LYS A 14 -8.12 -22.83 13.90
C LYS A 14 -7.55 -22.35 12.58
N ARG A 15 -7.70 -23.13 11.53
CA ARG A 15 -7.43 -22.68 10.14
C ARG A 15 -8.73 -22.16 9.56
N GLN A 16 -8.68 -21.01 8.92
CA GLN A 16 -9.84 -20.35 8.37
C GLN A 16 -9.60 -20.00 6.90
N ALA A 17 -10.63 -20.21 6.08
CA ALA A 17 -10.67 -19.73 4.71
C ALA A 17 -11.93 -18.90 4.50
N TYR A 18 -11.80 -17.82 3.76
CA TYR A 18 -12.90 -16.94 3.37
C TYR A 18 -13.15 -17.12 1.88
N SER A 19 -14.37 -17.48 1.51
CA SER A 19 -14.70 -17.71 0.12
C SER A 19 -16.22 -17.67 -0.08
N ASN A 20 -16.65 -17.36 -1.29
CA ASN A 20 -18.02 -17.51 -1.77
C ASN A 20 -18.27 -18.86 -2.47
N CYS A 21 -17.32 -19.77 -2.47
CA CYS A 21 -17.47 -21.13 -3.00
C CYS A 21 -18.49 -21.93 -2.22
N ASP A 22 -19.09 -22.96 -2.86
CA ASP A 22 -20.02 -23.91 -2.22
C ASP A 22 -19.30 -24.77 -1.18
N SER A 23 -18.04 -25.10 -1.44
CA SER A 23 -17.20 -25.85 -0.50
C SER A 23 -15.73 -25.61 -0.75
N ILE A 24 -14.92 -25.84 0.29
CA ILE A 24 -13.46 -25.80 0.22
C ILE A 24 -12.89 -27.13 0.69
N LEU A 25 -11.92 -27.63 -0.05
CA LEU A 25 -11.06 -28.73 0.32
C LEU A 25 -9.71 -28.17 0.78
N LEU A 26 -9.22 -28.63 1.94
CA LEU A 26 -7.93 -28.21 2.48
C LEU A 26 -6.93 -29.36 2.45
N TYR A 27 -5.74 -29.09 1.99
CA TYR A 27 -4.61 -30.03 1.88
C TYR A 27 -3.37 -29.49 2.56
N ASN A 28 -2.54 -30.40 3.08
CA ASN A 28 -1.24 -30.07 3.68
C ASN A 28 -0.08 -30.47 2.75
N ASP A 29 -0.25 -30.27 1.46
CA ASP A 29 0.75 -30.47 0.40
C ASP A 29 0.17 -29.92 -0.93
N MET A 30 0.98 -29.97 -1.98
CA MET A 30 0.56 -29.71 -3.36
C MET A 30 -0.09 -30.93 -4.03
N SER A 31 -0.21 -32.06 -3.35
CA SER A 31 -0.89 -33.26 -3.86
C SER A 31 -2.34 -33.34 -3.38
N ASP A 32 -3.18 -34.05 -4.14
CA ASP A 32 -4.56 -34.38 -3.79
C ASP A 32 -4.67 -35.73 -3.05
N GLU A 33 -3.55 -36.27 -2.58
CA GLU A 33 -3.49 -37.56 -1.91
C GLU A 33 -4.23 -37.54 -0.58
N LYS A 34 -4.86 -38.65 -0.25
CA LYS A 34 -5.68 -38.78 0.97
C LYS A 34 -4.86 -38.54 2.25
N VAL A 35 -3.57 -38.85 2.23
CA VAL A 35 -2.68 -38.68 3.39
C VAL A 35 -2.44 -37.19 3.74
N THR A 36 -2.53 -36.30 2.77
CA THR A 36 -2.37 -34.85 2.94
C THR A 36 -3.69 -34.08 3.03
N PHE A 37 -4.81 -34.77 2.84
CA PHE A 37 -6.14 -34.19 2.87
C PHE A 37 -6.59 -33.89 4.30
N LEU A 38 -6.77 -32.62 4.63
CA LEU A 38 -7.20 -32.16 5.95
C LEU A 38 -8.73 -32.08 6.12
N GLY A 39 -9.47 -32.14 5.04
CA GLY A 39 -10.93 -32.24 5.06
C GLY A 39 -11.64 -31.24 4.14
N ARG A 40 -12.92 -31.51 3.91
CA ARG A 40 -13.84 -30.67 3.16
C ARG A 40 -14.78 -29.94 4.11
N LYS A 41 -15.10 -28.69 3.80
CA LYS A 41 -16.13 -27.89 4.46
C LYS A 41 -17.10 -27.32 3.42
N GLY A 42 -18.39 -27.37 3.73
CA GLY A 42 -19.45 -26.75 2.94
C GLY A 42 -19.74 -25.34 3.39
N ASN A 43 -20.29 -24.53 2.50
CA ASN A 43 -20.74 -23.17 2.81
C ASN A 43 -22.03 -23.25 3.67
N ASN A 44 -22.06 -22.51 4.77
CA ASN A 44 -23.19 -22.44 5.70
C ASN A 44 -24.03 -21.16 5.56
N GLY A 45 -23.81 -20.40 4.47
CA GLY A 45 -24.54 -19.15 4.19
C GLY A 45 -23.64 -17.95 3.92
N VAL A 46 -24.24 -16.85 3.53
CA VAL A 46 -23.54 -15.60 3.19
C VAL A 46 -22.82 -15.05 4.42
N GLY A 47 -21.54 -14.68 4.23
CA GLY A 47 -20.70 -14.12 5.29
C GLY A 47 -20.10 -15.16 6.24
N THR A 48 -20.30 -16.45 6.00
CA THR A 48 -19.62 -17.50 6.76
C THR A 48 -18.23 -17.75 6.22
N HIS A 49 -17.35 -18.16 7.11
CA HIS A 49 -16.01 -18.62 6.78
C HIS A 49 -15.87 -20.11 7.10
N PHE A 50 -14.97 -20.77 6.41
CA PHE A 50 -14.73 -22.20 6.57
C PHE A 50 -13.67 -22.41 7.66
N VAL A 51 -13.96 -23.24 8.66
CA VAL A 51 -13.08 -23.44 9.81
C VAL A 51 -12.69 -24.91 9.94
N TRP A 52 -11.38 -25.16 9.99
CA TRP A 52 -10.79 -26.45 10.37
C TRP A 52 -10.16 -26.31 11.76
N GLY A 53 -10.71 -27.00 12.75
CA GLY A 53 -10.13 -27.13 14.08
C GLY A 53 -9.31 -28.43 14.19
N ASN A 54 -8.34 -28.45 15.10
CA ASN A 54 -7.60 -29.65 15.52
C ASN A 54 -7.09 -30.52 14.38
N ARG A 55 -6.44 -29.92 13.38
CA ARG A 55 -5.80 -30.65 12.30
C ARG A 55 -4.31 -30.69 12.53
N ASP A 56 -3.74 -31.88 12.41
CA ASP A 56 -2.29 -32.05 12.42
C ASP A 56 -1.71 -31.48 11.11
N ILE A 57 -0.95 -30.42 11.23
CA ILE A 57 -0.25 -29.74 10.12
C ILE A 57 1.22 -30.16 10.20
N ARG A 58 1.60 -31.07 9.36
CA ARG A 58 2.94 -31.63 9.34
C ARG A 58 3.88 -30.84 8.40
N TYR A 59 3.36 -30.47 7.24
CA TYR A 59 4.16 -29.88 6.18
C TYR A 59 3.93 -28.38 6.04
N ASN A 60 4.92 -27.72 5.46
CA ASN A 60 4.93 -26.26 5.31
C ASN A 60 4.02 -25.70 4.23
N VAL A 61 3.26 -26.53 3.51
CA VAL A 61 2.28 -26.09 2.50
C VAL A 61 0.87 -26.29 3.02
N LEU A 62 0.06 -25.24 2.97
CA LEU A 62 -1.41 -25.36 3.05
C LEU A 62 -2.01 -24.90 1.74
N ARG A 63 -2.82 -25.78 1.11
CA ARG A 63 -3.50 -25.52 -0.15
C ARG A 63 -4.99 -25.68 0.03
N ALA A 64 -5.73 -24.61 -0.29
CA ALA A 64 -7.18 -24.58 -0.23
C ALA A 64 -7.74 -24.53 -1.66
N VAL A 65 -8.59 -25.48 -2.00
CA VAL A 65 -9.26 -25.56 -3.31
C VAL A 65 -10.75 -25.30 -3.13
N GLY A 66 -11.23 -24.22 -3.73
CA GLY A 66 -12.64 -23.81 -3.71
C GLY A 66 -13.42 -24.45 -4.86
N TYR A 67 -14.62 -24.96 -4.54
CA TYR A 67 -15.53 -25.61 -5.50
C TYR A 67 -16.84 -24.83 -5.62
N TYR A 68 -17.31 -24.67 -6.85
CA TYR A 68 -18.64 -24.15 -7.16
C TYR A 68 -19.35 -25.11 -8.13
N LYS A 69 -20.56 -25.57 -7.75
CA LYS A 69 -21.33 -26.58 -8.50
C LYS A 69 -20.51 -27.83 -8.86
N GLY A 70 -19.67 -28.27 -7.91
CA GLY A 70 -18.86 -29.49 -8.05
C GLY A 70 -17.60 -29.34 -8.92
N LYS A 71 -17.28 -28.16 -9.41
CA LYS A 71 -16.05 -27.86 -10.17
C LYS A 71 -15.08 -27.03 -9.34
N PRO A 72 -13.76 -27.29 -9.41
CA PRO A 72 -12.77 -26.39 -8.80
C PRO A 72 -12.77 -25.06 -9.56
N VAL A 73 -12.83 -23.96 -8.82
CA VAL A 73 -12.91 -22.60 -9.38
C VAL A 73 -11.89 -21.65 -8.81
N ALA A 74 -11.31 -21.97 -7.66
CA ALA A 74 -10.32 -21.12 -7.01
C ALA A 74 -9.31 -21.98 -6.25
N GLU A 75 -8.11 -21.46 -6.12
CA GLU A 75 -7.04 -22.08 -5.32
C GLU A 75 -6.29 -20.99 -4.57
N ASP A 76 -5.93 -21.27 -3.33
CA ASP A 76 -5.10 -20.41 -2.51
C ASP A 76 -4.06 -21.26 -1.79
N ILE A 77 -2.80 -20.79 -1.77
CA ILE A 77 -1.67 -21.55 -1.24
C ILE A 77 -0.88 -20.64 -0.32
N ILE A 78 -0.61 -21.09 0.88
CA ILE A 78 0.28 -20.41 1.82
C ILE A 78 1.44 -21.30 2.25
N ILE A 79 2.59 -20.69 2.45
CA ILE A 79 3.76 -21.36 2.99
C ILE A 79 3.91 -21.02 4.46
N LEU A 80 4.02 -22.05 5.28
CA LEU A 80 4.18 -21.95 6.73
C LEU A 80 5.67 -22.06 7.07
N GLU A 81 6.13 -21.25 8.01
CA GLU A 81 7.48 -21.29 8.52
C GLU A 81 7.64 -22.35 9.63
N GLY A 82 8.83 -22.92 9.73
CA GLY A 82 9.22 -23.80 10.84
C GLY A 82 8.62 -25.20 10.79
N LEU A 83 8.01 -25.61 9.66
CA LEU A 83 7.49 -26.94 9.42
C LEU A 83 8.33 -27.70 8.38
N GLU A 84 8.17 -29.01 8.35
CA GLU A 84 8.82 -29.90 7.39
C GLU A 84 8.40 -29.53 5.96
N ARG A 85 9.35 -29.53 5.03
CA ARG A 85 9.05 -29.26 3.62
C ARG A 85 8.06 -30.29 3.07
N ALA A 86 7.04 -29.82 2.40
CA ALA A 86 6.02 -30.66 1.80
C ALA A 86 6.62 -31.61 0.73
N PRO A 87 6.19 -32.88 0.66
CA PRO A 87 6.73 -33.84 -0.30
C PRO A 87 6.63 -33.42 -1.76
N ARG A 88 5.56 -32.68 -2.11
CA ARG A 88 5.31 -32.16 -3.46
C ARG A 88 5.59 -30.66 -3.58
N PHE A 89 6.40 -30.10 -2.68
CA PHE A 89 6.73 -28.67 -2.70
C PHE A 89 7.25 -28.19 -4.06
N ASP A 90 8.05 -29.03 -4.75
CA ASP A 90 8.62 -28.67 -6.04
C ASP A 90 7.60 -28.49 -7.17
N ALA A 91 6.34 -28.91 -6.97
CA ALA A 91 5.25 -28.59 -7.89
C ALA A 91 5.00 -27.09 -8.02
N LEU A 92 5.31 -26.32 -6.98
CA LEU A 92 5.22 -24.84 -7.00
C LEU A 92 6.21 -24.18 -7.98
N TYR A 93 7.25 -24.91 -8.40
CA TYR A 93 8.28 -24.43 -9.31
C TYR A 93 8.17 -24.96 -10.74
N GLN A 94 7.11 -25.71 -11.06
CA GLN A 94 6.98 -26.33 -12.39
C GLN A 94 7.01 -25.33 -13.54
N GLU A 95 6.45 -24.14 -13.33
CA GLU A 95 6.40 -23.07 -14.33
C GLU A 95 7.51 -22.01 -14.14
N ALA A 96 8.46 -22.27 -13.23
CA ALA A 96 9.49 -21.30 -12.91
C ALA A 96 10.43 -21.03 -14.10
N LYS A 97 10.57 -19.76 -14.44
CA LYS A 97 11.48 -19.22 -15.45
C LYS A 97 12.63 -18.48 -14.76
N PRO A 98 13.78 -18.31 -15.42
CA PRO A 98 14.92 -17.57 -14.88
C PRO A 98 14.69 -16.03 -14.96
N VAL A 99 13.62 -15.54 -14.33
CA VAL A 99 13.14 -14.17 -14.46
C VAL A 99 14.18 -13.13 -14.01
N LEU A 100 14.97 -13.47 -12.97
CA LEU A 100 16.00 -12.57 -12.42
C LEU A 100 17.35 -12.71 -13.10
N LYS A 101 17.52 -13.68 -14.03
CA LYS A 101 18.79 -13.83 -14.73
C LYS A 101 19.18 -12.53 -15.43
N GLY A 102 20.37 -12.02 -15.10
CA GLY A 102 20.90 -10.81 -15.72
C GLY A 102 21.14 -11.00 -17.23
N GLU A 103 21.04 -9.92 -17.98
CA GLU A 103 21.33 -9.90 -19.40
C GLU A 103 22.84 -9.89 -19.63
N GLU A 104 23.30 -10.74 -20.54
CA GLU A 104 24.71 -10.85 -20.90
C GLU A 104 25.20 -9.54 -21.57
N GLY A 105 26.41 -9.13 -21.24
CA GLY A 105 26.98 -7.89 -21.77
C GLY A 105 26.55 -6.62 -21.05
N TYR A 106 25.72 -6.73 -20.01
CA TYR A 106 25.31 -5.58 -19.19
C TYR A 106 25.97 -5.61 -17.79
N ASN A 107 26.42 -4.45 -17.36
CA ASN A 107 26.90 -4.19 -16.01
C ASN A 107 25.74 -3.63 -15.17
N TYR A 108 25.34 -4.37 -14.13
CA TYR A 108 24.24 -3.97 -13.26
C TYR A 108 24.75 -3.08 -12.12
N LEU A 109 24.33 -1.85 -12.15
CA LEU A 109 24.72 -0.82 -11.16
C LEU A 109 23.86 -0.88 -9.89
N TYR A 110 22.57 -1.17 -10.07
CA TYR A 110 21.61 -1.26 -8.97
C TYR A 110 20.71 -2.46 -9.14
N ARG A 111 20.42 -3.12 -8.04
CA ARG A 111 19.34 -4.09 -7.85
C ARG A 111 18.71 -3.82 -6.52
N ILE A 112 17.46 -3.38 -6.52
CA ILE A 112 16.73 -2.97 -5.31
C ILE A 112 15.54 -3.89 -5.11
N ASN A 113 15.43 -4.48 -3.91
CA ASN A 113 14.26 -5.19 -3.44
C ASN A 113 13.28 -4.17 -2.85
N CYS A 114 12.31 -3.72 -3.65
CA CYS A 114 11.42 -2.63 -3.30
C CYS A 114 10.51 -3.00 -2.12
N GLY A 115 10.65 -2.29 -1.00
CA GLY A 115 9.92 -2.57 0.24
C GLY A 115 10.42 -3.82 0.99
N GLY A 116 11.53 -4.43 0.58
CA GLY A 116 12.10 -5.62 1.19
C GLY A 116 13.51 -5.45 1.71
N ASP A 117 13.98 -6.47 2.42
CA ASP A 117 15.33 -6.56 2.94
C ASP A 117 16.33 -7.00 1.86
N GLU A 118 17.62 -6.86 2.18
CA GLU A 118 18.68 -7.35 1.33
C GLU A 118 18.62 -8.90 1.21
N TYR A 119 18.79 -9.41 0.00
CA TYR A 119 18.90 -10.86 -0.22
C TYR A 119 19.74 -11.21 -1.47
N THR A 120 20.19 -12.45 -1.56
CA THR A 120 20.87 -12.99 -2.74
C THR A 120 19.92 -13.92 -3.49
N ASP A 121 19.72 -13.67 -4.80
CA ASP A 121 18.85 -14.46 -5.65
C ASP A 121 19.46 -15.82 -6.05
N SER A 122 18.69 -16.63 -6.77
CA SER A 122 19.11 -17.97 -7.23
C SER A 122 20.26 -17.95 -8.25
N PHE A 123 20.63 -16.78 -8.76
CA PHE A 123 21.76 -16.56 -9.67
C PHE A 123 22.99 -16.00 -8.95
N GLY A 124 22.94 -15.89 -7.61
CA GLY A 124 24.02 -15.32 -6.80
C GLY A 124 24.14 -13.81 -6.89
N GLN A 125 23.10 -13.10 -7.35
CA GLN A 125 23.10 -11.66 -7.48
C GLN A 125 22.52 -11.03 -6.21
N LEU A 126 23.22 -10.01 -5.69
CA LEU A 126 22.77 -9.28 -4.50
C LEU A 126 21.72 -8.24 -4.88
N TRP A 127 20.58 -8.30 -4.21
CA TRP A 127 19.53 -7.29 -4.22
C TRP A 127 19.61 -6.49 -2.94
N SER A 128 19.86 -5.21 -3.07
CA SER A 128 19.97 -4.32 -1.91
C SER A 128 18.61 -4.04 -1.30
N GLN A 129 18.60 -3.86 0.01
CA GLN A 129 17.45 -3.39 0.74
C GLN A 129 16.97 -2.05 0.19
N ASP A 130 15.66 -1.91 0.10
CA ASP A 130 15.04 -0.62 -0.20
C ASP A 130 15.14 0.31 1.01
N ASN A 131 15.82 1.42 0.83
CA ASN A 131 16.03 2.41 1.88
C ASN A 131 16.01 3.83 1.35
N LEU A 132 15.85 4.81 2.24
CA LEU A 132 15.78 6.24 1.90
C LEU A 132 17.10 6.81 1.34
N GLY A 133 18.21 6.10 1.45
CA GLY A 133 19.50 6.54 0.94
C GLY A 133 19.64 6.36 -0.56
N TYR A 134 19.09 5.30 -1.11
CA TYR A 134 19.19 4.95 -2.54
C TYR A 134 17.94 5.31 -3.32
N SER A 135 16.80 5.10 -2.73
CA SER A 135 15.53 5.33 -3.36
C SER A 135 14.67 6.18 -2.45
N ARG A 136 13.98 7.10 -3.04
CA ARG A 136 12.90 7.80 -2.37
C ARG A 136 11.62 7.19 -2.86
N SER A 137 11.04 6.43 -2.00
CA SER A 137 9.74 5.86 -2.26
C SER A 137 8.72 6.62 -1.42
N TRP A 138 7.86 7.35 -2.08
CA TRP A 138 6.87 8.21 -1.47
C TRP A 138 5.50 7.74 -1.92
N ALA A 139 4.94 6.79 -1.24
CA ALA A 139 3.75 6.16 -1.75
C ALA A 139 2.45 6.63 -1.13
N ALA A 140 2.47 7.29 0.00
CA ALA A 140 1.24 7.70 0.65
C ALA A 140 1.29 9.17 1.02
N ASN A 141 0.25 9.88 0.65
CA ASN A 141 0.04 11.28 0.99
C ASN A 141 -0.72 11.39 2.32
N PHE A 142 -0.20 10.74 3.36
CA PHE A 142 -0.78 10.87 4.69
C PHE A 142 -0.03 11.93 5.46
N GLU A 143 -0.65 13.06 5.73
CA GLU A 143 -0.11 13.96 6.74
C GLU A 143 0.01 13.21 8.06
N GLY A 144 1.19 13.25 8.66
CA GLY A 144 1.45 12.57 9.91
C GLY A 144 1.93 11.11 9.80
N LEU A 145 1.95 10.51 8.61
CA LEU A 145 2.52 9.19 8.36
C LEU A 145 3.79 9.32 7.53
N ASN A 146 4.86 8.63 7.95
CA ASN A 146 6.01 8.49 7.10
C ASN A 146 5.60 7.66 5.86
N PRO A 147 5.57 8.24 4.64
CA PRO A 147 5.11 7.54 3.45
C PRO A 147 5.96 6.31 3.15
N TYR A 148 7.23 6.36 3.52
CA TYR A 148 8.15 5.24 3.37
C TYR A 148 7.64 3.99 4.10
N LEU A 149 7.16 4.13 5.32
CA LEU A 149 6.60 3.01 6.10
C LEU A 149 5.19 2.63 5.65
N ALA A 150 4.37 3.63 5.32
CA ALA A 150 2.98 3.41 4.93
C ALA A 150 2.85 2.68 3.59
N SER A 151 3.86 2.80 2.72
CA SER A 151 3.84 2.29 1.36
C SER A 151 4.44 0.90 1.18
N GLN A 152 4.81 0.23 2.25
CA GLN A 152 5.41 -1.10 2.22
C GLN A 152 4.41 -2.17 2.61
N ARG A 153 4.40 -3.28 1.86
CA ARG A 153 3.62 -4.49 2.17
C ARG A 153 4.39 -5.74 1.76
N THR A 154 3.99 -6.83 2.36
CA THR A 154 4.52 -8.17 2.05
C THR A 154 3.39 -9.16 1.85
N THR A 155 3.63 -10.18 1.04
CA THR A 155 2.83 -11.39 0.95
C THR A 155 3.66 -12.60 1.37
N SER A 156 3.02 -13.65 1.83
CA SER A 156 3.67 -14.95 2.11
C SER A 156 3.26 -16.02 1.09
N ASP A 157 2.52 -15.61 0.06
CA ASP A 157 2.01 -16.51 -0.95
C ASP A 157 3.13 -16.90 -1.92
N PRO A 158 3.15 -18.12 -2.44
CA PRO A 158 4.06 -18.53 -3.49
C PRO A 158 3.89 -17.68 -4.74
N ILE A 159 4.98 -17.29 -5.35
CA ILE A 159 4.95 -16.51 -6.58
C ILE A 159 5.11 -17.43 -7.77
N ARG A 160 4.11 -17.46 -8.66
CA ARG A 160 4.15 -18.27 -9.87
C ARG A 160 5.16 -17.74 -10.89
N GLY A 161 5.74 -18.62 -11.67
CA GLY A 161 6.64 -18.27 -12.76
C GLY A 161 8.07 -17.98 -12.34
N THR A 162 8.43 -18.07 -11.06
CA THR A 162 9.80 -17.89 -10.56
C THR A 162 10.13 -18.79 -9.37
N ARG A 163 11.42 -19.00 -9.13
CA ARG A 163 11.95 -19.59 -7.87
C ARG A 163 12.33 -18.50 -6.85
N ASP A 164 12.52 -17.30 -7.31
CA ASP A 164 12.98 -16.15 -6.51
C ASP A 164 11.78 -15.37 -5.95
N TRP A 165 11.00 -16.02 -5.08
CA TRP A 165 9.81 -15.43 -4.50
C TRP A 165 10.08 -14.16 -3.69
N THR A 166 11.22 -14.14 -2.99
CA THR A 166 11.60 -13.05 -2.08
C THR A 166 11.47 -11.67 -2.73
N LEU A 167 11.91 -11.51 -3.98
CA LEU A 167 11.79 -10.22 -4.68
C LEU A 167 10.34 -9.79 -4.88
N PHE A 168 9.45 -10.74 -5.14
CA PHE A 168 8.05 -10.46 -5.49
C PHE A 168 7.13 -10.46 -4.25
N GLN A 169 7.60 -11.02 -3.14
CA GLN A 169 6.83 -11.08 -1.89
C GLN A 169 6.88 -9.78 -1.09
N SER A 170 7.76 -8.85 -1.44
CA SER A 170 7.78 -7.49 -0.90
C SER A 170 7.53 -6.48 -2.03
N PHE A 171 6.89 -5.37 -1.70
CA PHE A 171 6.60 -4.33 -2.67
C PHE A 171 6.28 -3.00 -2.01
N ARG A 172 6.53 -1.93 -2.76
CA ARG A 172 6.00 -0.61 -2.48
C ARG A 172 4.80 -0.32 -3.35
N PHE A 173 3.86 0.46 -2.81
CA PHE A 173 2.64 0.79 -3.51
C PHE A 173 2.19 2.22 -3.21
N GLY A 174 1.41 2.81 -4.10
CA GLY A 174 0.79 4.12 -3.89
C GLY A 174 0.03 4.63 -5.09
N ARG A 175 -0.83 5.62 -4.87
CA ARG A 175 -1.49 6.35 -5.96
C ARG A 175 -0.72 7.59 -6.38
N HIS A 176 0.04 8.15 -5.48
CA HIS A 176 0.76 9.41 -5.65
C HIS A 176 2.14 9.27 -5.04
N GLN A 177 3.10 10.01 -5.58
CA GLN A 177 4.45 10.13 -5.03
C GLN A 177 5.24 8.81 -4.88
N LEU A 178 4.86 7.72 -5.55
CA LEU A 178 5.74 6.56 -5.67
C LEU A 178 6.85 6.91 -6.65
N GLU A 179 8.06 7.03 -6.14
CA GLU A 179 9.20 7.50 -6.92
C GLU A 179 10.51 6.90 -6.42
N TYR A 180 11.39 6.59 -7.36
CA TYR A 180 12.77 6.17 -7.11
C TYR A 180 13.75 7.07 -7.87
N ARG A 181 14.87 7.36 -7.27
CA ARG A 181 15.93 8.18 -7.87
C ARG A 181 17.26 7.50 -7.74
N PHE A 182 17.95 7.34 -8.87
CA PHE A 182 19.25 6.69 -8.94
C PHE A 182 20.29 7.63 -9.53
N PRO A 183 21.36 7.95 -8.78
CA PRO A 183 22.48 8.69 -9.32
C PRO A 183 23.26 7.80 -10.27
N VAL A 184 23.38 8.22 -11.52
CA VAL A 184 24.10 7.52 -12.59
C VAL A 184 24.76 8.53 -13.50
N ALA A 185 25.84 8.15 -14.18
CA ALA A 185 26.42 9.00 -15.24
C ALA A 185 25.40 9.21 -16.39
N ASP A 186 25.54 10.29 -17.13
CA ASP A 186 24.72 10.50 -18.32
C ASP A 186 24.94 9.38 -19.34
N GLY A 187 23.88 8.87 -19.93
CA GLY A 187 23.95 7.76 -20.86
C GLY A 187 22.66 6.97 -20.99
N ILE A 188 22.72 5.88 -21.76
CA ILE A 188 21.59 4.96 -21.97
C ILE A 188 21.68 3.81 -20.98
N TYR A 189 20.58 3.51 -20.33
CA TYR A 189 20.45 2.44 -19.35
C TYR A 189 19.35 1.46 -19.73
N ARG A 190 19.60 0.17 -19.47
CA ARG A 190 18.61 -0.87 -19.42
C ARG A 190 18.02 -0.87 -18.01
N ILE A 191 16.70 -0.77 -17.90
CA ILE A 191 15.98 -0.79 -16.63
C ILE A 191 15.03 -1.98 -16.65
N GLU A 192 15.09 -2.78 -15.61
CA GLU A 192 14.22 -3.92 -15.42
C GLU A 192 13.31 -3.66 -14.23
N PHE A 193 12.01 -3.73 -14.48
CA PHE A 193 10.97 -3.61 -13.46
C PHE A 193 10.39 -4.98 -13.17
N TYR A 194 10.17 -5.26 -11.89
CA TYR A 194 9.59 -6.49 -11.41
C TYR A 194 8.33 -6.19 -10.61
N PHE A 195 7.23 -6.86 -10.97
CA PHE A 195 5.91 -6.64 -10.40
C PHE A 195 5.25 -7.97 -10.03
N THR A 196 4.30 -7.91 -9.12
CA THR A 196 3.36 -8.99 -8.84
C THR A 196 2.00 -8.39 -8.47
N GLU A 197 0.89 -9.11 -8.75
CA GLU A 197 -0.43 -8.70 -8.30
C GLU A 197 -0.85 -9.53 -7.06
N PRO A 198 -0.66 -9.01 -5.83
CA PRO A 198 -0.85 -9.80 -4.62
C PRO A 198 -2.28 -9.72 -4.06
N TRP A 199 -3.17 -8.88 -4.64
CA TRP A 199 -4.48 -8.60 -4.05
C TRP A 199 -5.66 -8.98 -4.91
N HIS A 200 -5.56 -8.73 -6.21
CA HIS A 200 -6.67 -8.99 -7.12
C HIS A 200 -6.60 -10.39 -7.68
N GLY A 201 -7.76 -11.06 -7.69
CA GLY A 201 -7.87 -12.41 -8.20
C GLY A 201 -7.62 -13.51 -7.16
N THR A 202 -7.58 -14.72 -7.67
CA THR A 202 -7.27 -15.95 -6.94
C THR A 202 -6.44 -16.84 -7.85
N GLY A 203 -5.70 -17.79 -7.28
CA GLY A 203 -5.09 -18.88 -8.04
C GLY A 203 -6.16 -19.84 -8.60
N GLY A 204 -5.71 -20.77 -9.43
CA GLY A 204 -6.56 -21.81 -10.02
C GLY A 204 -7.01 -21.54 -11.46
N SER A 205 -7.53 -22.57 -12.10
CA SER A 205 -7.87 -22.58 -13.53
C SER A 205 -9.11 -21.76 -13.92
N ALA A 206 -9.89 -21.30 -12.96
CA ALA A 206 -11.08 -20.50 -13.16
C ALA A 206 -11.08 -19.29 -12.21
N SER A 207 -9.94 -18.64 -12.10
CA SER A 207 -9.81 -17.41 -11.31
C SER A 207 -10.78 -16.33 -11.78
N THR A 208 -11.24 -15.50 -10.86
CA THR A 208 -12.03 -14.32 -11.19
C THR A 208 -11.20 -13.41 -12.10
N ASP A 209 -11.79 -12.97 -13.20
CA ASP A 209 -11.20 -11.96 -14.06
C ASP A 209 -11.07 -10.64 -13.30
N CYS A 210 -9.85 -10.17 -13.16
CA CYS A 210 -9.50 -8.94 -12.47
C CYS A 210 -8.76 -7.94 -13.37
N GLU A 211 -8.82 -8.15 -14.69
CA GLU A 211 -8.35 -7.18 -15.67
C GLU A 211 -8.99 -5.81 -15.42
N GLY A 212 -8.20 -4.75 -15.49
CA GLY A 212 -8.65 -3.39 -15.27
C GLY A 212 -8.77 -2.93 -13.82
N LEU A 213 -8.55 -3.81 -12.82
CA LEU A 213 -8.62 -3.42 -11.41
C LEU A 213 -7.35 -2.72 -10.89
N ARG A 214 -6.24 -2.85 -11.63
CA ARG A 214 -4.99 -2.12 -11.35
C ARG A 214 -4.37 -1.68 -12.67
N ILE A 215 -4.41 -0.38 -12.93
CA ILE A 215 -3.83 0.22 -14.14
C ILE A 215 -3.02 1.45 -13.73
N PHE A 216 -1.76 1.50 -14.16
CA PHE A 216 -0.89 2.63 -13.87
C PHE A 216 0.21 2.79 -14.92
N ASP A 217 0.71 4.02 -15.02
CA ASP A 217 1.80 4.38 -15.90
C ASP A 217 3.14 4.36 -15.16
N VAL A 218 4.22 4.09 -15.91
CA VAL A 218 5.60 4.24 -15.42
C VAL A 218 6.35 5.18 -16.32
N MET A 219 6.96 6.22 -15.74
CA MET A 219 7.87 7.12 -16.43
C MET A 219 9.29 6.96 -15.91
N VAL A 220 10.24 7.14 -16.82
CA VAL A 220 11.66 7.33 -16.49
C VAL A 220 12.08 8.69 -17.00
N ASN A 221 12.49 9.57 -16.07
CA ASN A 221 12.65 10.99 -16.32
C ASN A 221 11.38 11.56 -16.98
N ASP A 222 11.47 12.14 -18.16
CA ASP A 222 10.34 12.72 -18.89
C ASP A 222 9.71 11.76 -19.92
N SER A 223 10.13 10.49 -19.93
CA SER A 223 9.68 9.51 -20.92
C SER A 223 8.69 8.52 -20.32
N LEU A 224 7.49 8.41 -20.88
CA LEU A 224 6.55 7.34 -20.60
C LEU A 224 7.12 6.04 -21.17
N VAL A 225 7.41 5.07 -20.29
CA VAL A 225 8.06 3.81 -20.67
C VAL A 225 7.13 2.60 -20.55
N LEU A 226 6.13 2.66 -19.68
CA LEU A 226 5.03 1.71 -19.60
C LEU A 226 3.73 2.51 -19.51
N ASP A 227 2.85 2.31 -20.48
CA ASP A 227 1.54 2.94 -20.61
C ASP A 227 0.47 1.93 -20.22
N ASP A 228 -0.42 2.32 -19.32
CA ASP A 228 -1.57 1.51 -18.90
C ASP A 228 -1.20 0.08 -18.47
N LEU A 229 -0.14 -0.07 -17.67
CA LEU A 229 0.28 -1.39 -17.21
C LEU A 229 -0.78 -1.98 -16.26
N ASP A 230 -1.37 -3.10 -16.71
CA ASP A 230 -2.19 -3.99 -15.89
C ASP A 230 -1.38 -5.22 -15.50
N VAL A 231 -0.92 -5.27 -14.26
CA VAL A 231 -0.07 -6.38 -13.76
C VAL A 231 -0.83 -7.69 -13.72
N TRP A 232 -2.14 -7.65 -13.44
CA TRP A 232 -2.96 -8.85 -13.42
C TRP A 232 -3.16 -9.43 -14.83
N ALA A 233 -3.42 -8.60 -15.82
CA ALA A 233 -3.54 -9.03 -17.20
C ALA A 233 -2.23 -9.66 -17.73
N GLU A 234 -1.08 -9.18 -17.27
CA GLU A 234 0.25 -9.67 -17.66
C GLU A 234 0.63 -11.01 -17.01
N SER A 235 0.31 -11.23 -15.75
CA SER A 235 0.82 -12.38 -15.00
C SER A 235 -0.19 -13.07 -14.07
N GLY A 236 -1.39 -12.49 -13.92
CA GLY A 236 -2.42 -12.97 -13.01
C GLY A 236 -2.07 -12.75 -11.53
N HIS A 237 -2.89 -13.32 -10.66
CA HIS A 237 -2.67 -13.27 -9.20
C HIS A 237 -1.39 -13.98 -8.81
N ASP A 238 -0.57 -13.35 -7.97
CA ASP A 238 0.73 -13.83 -7.46
C ASP A 238 1.67 -14.33 -8.58
N GLY A 239 1.61 -13.74 -9.77
CA GLY A 239 2.50 -14.05 -10.89
C GLY A 239 3.70 -13.11 -10.96
N ALA A 240 4.88 -13.65 -11.30
CA ALA A 240 6.07 -12.85 -11.55
C ALA A 240 5.96 -12.15 -12.91
N CYS A 241 5.93 -10.82 -12.91
CA CYS A 241 5.94 -9.99 -14.10
C CYS A 241 7.26 -9.23 -14.20
N LYS A 242 7.95 -9.33 -15.35
CA LYS A 242 9.16 -8.56 -15.66
C LYS A 242 8.92 -7.69 -16.88
N LYS A 243 9.23 -6.40 -16.76
CA LYS A 243 9.27 -5.46 -17.88
C LYS A 243 10.68 -4.91 -18.07
N VAL A 244 11.10 -4.78 -19.30
CA VAL A 244 12.42 -4.24 -19.65
C VAL A 244 12.23 -3.02 -20.54
N VAL A 245 12.85 -1.92 -20.14
CA VAL A 245 12.82 -0.67 -20.90
C VAL A 245 14.23 -0.07 -21.02
N TYR A 246 14.38 0.87 -21.94
CA TYR A 246 15.61 1.63 -22.10
C TYR A 246 15.30 3.11 -21.90
N ALA A 247 16.13 3.79 -21.13
CA ALA A 247 15.96 5.20 -20.85
C ALA A 247 17.31 5.94 -20.84
N VAL A 248 17.24 7.24 -21.07
CA VAL A 248 18.40 8.13 -21.07
C VAL A 248 18.49 8.85 -19.74
N ALA A 249 19.61 8.66 -19.06
CA ALA A 249 19.97 9.50 -17.90
C ALA A 249 20.55 10.82 -18.40
N LYS A 250 20.11 11.91 -17.78
CA LYS A 250 20.63 13.26 -18.00
C LYS A 250 20.86 13.93 -16.65
N GLN A 251 21.90 14.76 -16.57
CA GLN A 251 22.25 15.48 -15.34
C GLN A 251 22.55 14.56 -14.14
N GLY A 252 23.11 13.39 -14.43
CA GLY A 252 23.54 12.46 -13.39
C GLY A 252 22.41 11.70 -12.68
N LEU A 253 21.20 11.64 -13.27
CA LEU A 253 20.03 11.07 -12.57
C LEU A 253 19.13 10.24 -13.48
N LEU A 254 18.66 9.08 -12.95
CA LEU A 254 17.46 8.37 -13.40
C LEU A 254 16.38 8.51 -12.33
N LYS A 255 15.27 9.14 -12.70
CA LYS A 255 14.06 9.27 -11.89
C LYS A 255 13.00 8.33 -12.44
N ILE A 256 12.57 7.38 -11.64
CA ILE A 256 11.48 6.46 -11.94
C ILE A 256 10.28 6.88 -11.13
N HIS A 257 9.14 7.13 -11.76
CA HIS A 257 7.93 7.55 -11.07
C HIS A 257 6.67 7.05 -11.75
N PHE A 258 5.56 7.10 -11.02
CA PHE A 258 4.26 6.57 -11.41
C PHE A 258 3.27 7.74 -11.48
N PRO A 259 3.22 8.48 -12.59
CA PRO A 259 2.53 9.77 -12.67
C PRO A 259 1.01 9.65 -12.68
N GLU A 260 0.50 8.58 -13.28
CA GLU A 260 -0.94 8.34 -13.39
C GLU A 260 -1.29 6.93 -12.91
N VAL A 261 -2.29 6.86 -12.04
CA VAL A 261 -2.90 5.61 -11.56
C VAL A 261 -4.39 5.67 -11.90
N LYS A 262 -4.77 4.99 -12.99
CA LYS A 262 -6.15 4.96 -13.50
C LYS A 262 -7.05 4.08 -12.65
N ALA A 263 -6.52 2.96 -12.14
CA ALA A 263 -7.25 2.06 -11.27
C ALA A 263 -6.34 1.49 -10.16
N GLY A 264 -6.88 1.25 -8.98
CA GLY A 264 -6.16 0.67 -7.86
C GLY A 264 -5.04 1.57 -7.33
N GLN A 265 -3.86 1.01 -7.18
CA GLN A 265 -2.62 1.67 -6.75
C GLN A 265 -1.46 1.15 -7.59
N ALA A 266 -0.53 2.00 -7.98
CA ALA A 266 0.74 1.54 -8.53
C ALA A 266 1.47 0.69 -7.48
N LEU A 267 2.25 -0.27 -7.92
CA LEU A 267 3.12 -1.07 -7.07
C LEU A 267 4.40 -1.43 -7.84
N ILE A 268 5.44 -1.78 -7.09
CA ILE A 268 6.73 -2.23 -7.61
C ILE A 268 7.41 -3.15 -6.60
N SER A 269 7.88 -4.30 -7.05
CA SER A 269 8.57 -5.30 -6.23
C SER A 269 10.09 -5.22 -6.37
N GLY A 270 10.60 -4.91 -7.54
CA GLY A 270 12.04 -4.79 -7.75
C GLY A 270 12.41 -3.89 -8.93
N ILE A 271 13.58 -3.28 -8.82
CA ILE A 271 14.18 -2.46 -9.87
C ILE A 271 15.63 -2.89 -10.07
N ALA A 272 16.03 -3.16 -11.32
CA ALA A 272 17.43 -3.31 -11.68
C ALA A 272 17.80 -2.30 -12.76
N ILE A 273 18.98 -1.69 -12.61
CA ILE A 273 19.52 -0.70 -13.55
C ILE A 273 20.87 -1.20 -14.05
N ALA A 274 21.03 -1.29 -15.34
CA ALA A 274 22.21 -1.80 -15.98
C ALA A 274 22.66 -0.92 -17.16
N SER A 275 23.95 -0.93 -17.43
CA SER A 275 24.58 -0.24 -18.56
C SER A 275 25.39 -1.22 -19.41
N ALA A 276 25.45 -0.96 -20.71
CA ALA A 276 26.38 -1.64 -21.60
C ALA A 276 27.85 -1.25 -21.33
N ASN A 277 28.06 -0.11 -20.66
CA ASN A 277 29.39 0.33 -20.26
C ASN A 277 29.84 -0.43 -19.00
N GLN A 278 30.85 -1.29 -19.15
CA GLN A 278 31.38 -2.14 -18.08
C GLN A 278 32.21 -1.38 -17.04
N GLU A 279 32.63 -0.16 -17.33
CA GLU A 279 33.48 0.65 -16.45
C GLU A 279 32.68 1.48 -15.44
N LEU A 280 31.37 1.65 -15.68
CA LEU A 280 30.51 2.40 -14.78
C LEU A 280 30.40 1.70 -13.41
N LYS A 281 30.43 2.52 -12.37
CA LYS A 281 30.18 2.10 -10.99
C LYS A 281 28.95 2.80 -10.45
N PRO A 282 28.20 2.17 -9.53
CA PRO A 282 27.10 2.84 -8.86
C PRO A 282 27.64 4.06 -8.12
N SER A 283 26.99 5.18 -8.29
CA SER A 283 27.30 6.38 -7.51
C SER A 283 26.67 6.22 -6.12
N VAL A 284 27.41 6.57 -5.09
CA VAL A 284 26.85 6.63 -3.74
C VAL A 284 26.01 7.88 -3.67
N PHE A 285 24.72 7.74 -3.37
CA PHE A 285 23.91 8.88 -2.97
C PHE A 285 24.60 9.54 -1.77
N PRO A 286 24.73 10.87 -1.74
CA PRO A 286 25.08 11.53 -0.50
C PRO A 286 24.03 11.06 0.53
N ALA A 287 24.49 10.32 1.53
CA ALA A 287 23.63 9.78 2.55
C ALA A 287 22.72 10.93 3.03
N SER A 288 21.41 10.78 2.86
CA SER A 288 20.49 11.56 3.67
C SER A 288 20.89 11.19 5.10
N GLY A 289 21.40 12.13 5.88
CA GLY A 289 21.98 11.79 7.19
C GLY A 289 21.00 11.23 8.22
N LEU A 290 19.80 10.79 7.80
CA LEU A 290 18.81 10.13 8.62
C LEU A 290 18.89 8.62 8.39
N LYS A 291 19.30 7.89 9.42
CA LYS A 291 19.15 6.44 9.45
C LYS A 291 17.66 6.09 9.51
N ALA A 292 17.26 4.96 8.90
CA ALA A 292 15.89 4.47 9.00
C ALA A 292 15.41 4.39 10.46
N SER A 293 16.29 4.03 11.41
CA SER A 293 16.01 4.04 12.84
C SER A 293 15.71 5.43 13.42
N GLU A 294 16.29 6.48 12.88
CA GLU A 294 16.03 7.86 13.32
C GLU A 294 14.70 8.38 12.77
N LEU A 295 14.36 7.98 11.53
CA LEU A 295 13.04 8.23 10.95
C LEU A 295 11.95 7.45 11.68
N LEU A 296 12.17 6.17 12.01
CA LEU A 296 11.26 5.37 12.82
C LEU A 296 11.06 5.99 14.20
N SER A 297 12.14 6.40 14.88
CA SER A 297 12.03 7.03 16.19
C SER A 297 11.38 8.42 16.15
N ALA A 298 11.49 9.14 15.05
CA ALA A 298 10.80 10.40 14.83
C ALA A 298 9.30 10.16 14.55
N VAL A 299 8.97 9.14 13.78
CA VAL A 299 7.59 8.72 13.51
C VAL A 299 6.91 8.23 14.80
N ASP A 300 7.54 7.36 15.57
CA ASP A 300 6.99 6.87 16.84
C ASP A 300 6.75 7.99 17.85
N ARG A 301 7.64 8.98 17.91
CA ARG A 301 7.48 10.15 18.79
C ARG A 301 6.38 11.11 18.33
N ASN A 302 6.13 11.21 17.05
CA ASN A 302 5.23 12.20 16.45
C ASN A 302 3.92 11.58 15.95
N TRP A 303 3.81 10.25 15.92
CA TRP A 303 2.61 9.53 15.51
C TRP A 303 1.34 9.96 16.28
N VAL A 304 1.51 10.33 17.53
CA VAL A 304 0.43 10.72 18.46
C VAL A 304 0.39 12.23 18.64
N ALA A 305 1.36 12.98 18.12
CA ALA A 305 1.44 14.42 18.32
C ALA A 305 0.60 15.16 17.29
N PRO A 306 -0.36 15.99 17.75
CA PRO A 306 -1.19 16.80 16.86
C PRO A 306 -0.42 17.80 15.99
N ASP A 307 0.84 18.04 16.31
CA ASP A 307 1.69 19.05 15.67
C ASP A 307 2.62 18.48 14.60
N TRP A 308 2.60 17.17 14.40
CA TRP A 308 3.44 16.58 13.35
C TRP A 308 2.81 16.85 12.00
N SER A 309 3.29 17.90 11.34
CA SER A 309 2.91 18.21 9.99
C SER A 309 3.91 17.57 9.02
N TRP A 310 3.42 17.09 7.91
CA TRP A 310 4.20 16.62 6.77
C TRP A 310 5.27 17.67 6.35
N GLU A 311 4.94 18.95 6.44
CA GLU A 311 5.87 20.06 6.18
C GLU A 311 7.10 20.06 7.08
N ALA A 312 7.01 19.57 8.33
CA ALA A 312 8.16 19.48 9.22
C ALA A 312 9.10 18.33 8.83
N ALA A 313 8.53 17.17 8.48
CA ALA A 313 9.30 16.03 7.98
C ALA A 313 9.95 16.34 6.62
N ASP A 314 9.23 17.03 5.73
CA ASP A 314 9.77 17.52 4.46
C ASP A 314 10.91 18.52 4.67
N LYS A 315 10.78 19.42 5.62
CA LYS A 315 11.86 20.41 5.91
C LYS A 315 13.12 19.74 6.42
N GLU A 316 13.05 18.74 7.26
CA GLU A 316 14.22 17.99 7.72
C GLU A 316 14.86 17.15 6.61
N LEU A 317 14.05 16.55 5.75
CA LEU A 317 14.53 15.87 4.55
C LEU A 317 15.11 16.85 3.54
N LEU A 318 14.49 18.02 3.37
CA LEU A 318 14.91 19.11 2.49
C LEU A 318 16.28 19.68 2.86
N VAL A 319 16.57 19.84 4.14
CA VAL A 319 17.87 20.36 4.61
C VAL A 319 19.04 19.42 4.27
N LYS A 320 18.75 18.13 4.07
CA LYS A 320 19.76 17.07 3.87
C LYS A 320 19.77 16.50 2.45
N THR A 321 18.92 17.00 1.57
CA THR A 321 18.80 16.53 0.18
C THR A 321 18.97 17.71 -0.77
N PRO A 322 19.76 17.56 -1.84
CA PRO A 322 19.82 18.56 -2.89
C PRO A 322 18.42 18.92 -3.39
N LYS A 323 18.13 20.20 -3.50
CA LYS A 323 16.81 20.74 -3.88
C LYS A 323 16.31 20.16 -5.21
N GLU A 324 17.24 19.85 -6.10
CA GLU A 324 17.00 19.26 -7.42
C GLU A 324 16.50 17.81 -7.36
N LEU A 325 16.70 17.14 -6.22
CA LEU A 325 16.29 15.75 -6.00
C LEU A 325 14.92 15.62 -5.32
N LEU A 326 14.29 16.74 -5.01
CA LEU A 326 12.96 16.73 -4.40
C LEU A 326 11.88 16.66 -5.48
N PRO A 327 10.84 15.85 -5.28
CA PRO A 327 9.71 15.86 -6.20
C PRO A 327 9.14 17.28 -6.29
N GLU A 328 9.08 17.85 -7.48
CA GLU A 328 8.16 18.93 -7.73
C GLU A 328 6.75 18.33 -7.76
N ASP A 329 6.03 18.52 -6.69
CA ASP A 329 4.65 18.04 -6.57
C ASP A 329 3.71 18.94 -7.40
N LYS A 330 3.79 18.81 -8.72
CA LYS A 330 2.85 19.47 -9.66
C LYS A 330 1.57 18.66 -9.87
N ASN A 331 1.51 17.40 -9.39
CA ASN A 331 0.42 16.47 -9.67
C ASN A 331 -0.05 15.65 -8.45
N ALA A 332 0.08 16.18 -7.24
CA ALA A 332 -0.59 15.59 -6.09
C ALA A 332 -2.13 15.64 -6.30
N ARG A 333 -2.62 14.71 -7.09
CA ARG A 333 -4.03 14.41 -7.31
C ARG A 333 -4.26 12.99 -6.86
N ALA A 334 -5.31 12.66 -6.26
CA ALA A 334 -6.55 13.16 -5.87
C ALA A 334 -7.01 12.39 -4.64
N SER A 335 -6.94 13.02 -3.52
CA SER A 335 -7.90 12.72 -2.48
C SER A 335 -9.26 13.06 -3.05
N VAL A 336 -10.25 12.24 -2.81
CA VAL A 336 -11.63 12.66 -3.08
C VAL A 336 -11.96 13.71 -2.04
N ALA A 337 -12.10 14.96 -2.49
CA ALA A 337 -12.49 16.06 -1.63
C ALA A 337 -14.01 16.13 -1.53
N TYR A 338 -14.48 16.26 -0.31
CA TYR A 338 -15.89 16.49 0.04
C TYR A 338 -16.01 17.87 0.67
N GLU A 339 -16.53 18.81 -0.08
CA GLU A 339 -16.62 20.20 0.32
C GLU A 339 -17.53 20.39 1.55
N ALA A 340 -17.12 21.24 2.48
CA ALA A 340 -17.86 21.47 3.73
C ALA A 340 -19.22 22.11 3.51
N GLU A 341 -19.36 22.95 2.48
CA GLU A 341 -20.63 23.59 2.14
C GLU A 341 -21.68 22.61 1.63
N THR A 342 -21.29 21.43 1.17
CA THR A 342 -22.21 20.35 0.76
C THR A 342 -22.56 19.41 1.89
N ALA A 343 -21.84 19.47 3.01
CA ALA A 343 -22.05 18.64 4.18
C ALA A 343 -23.34 19.01 4.93
N SER A 344 -23.84 18.07 5.73
CA SER A 344 -24.93 18.30 6.67
C SER A 344 -24.42 19.00 7.93
N VAL A 345 -24.83 20.22 8.18
CA VAL A 345 -24.34 21.04 9.28
C VAL A 345 -25.46 21.35 10.27
N LYS A 346 -25.18 21.25 11.58
CA LYS A 346 -26.08 21.58 12.66
C LYS A 346 -25.42 22.56 13.61
N GLY A 347 -26.27 23.41 14.25
CA GLY A 347 -25.84 24.46 15.19
C GLY A 347 -25.77 25.83 14.56
N ALA A 348 -24.98 26.70 15.15
CA ALA A 348 -24.80 28.08 14.64
C ALA A 348 -23.63 28.10 13.64
N PHE A 349 -23.91 28.36 12.39
CA PHE A 349 -22.91 28.43 11.34
C PHE A 349 -23.26 29.40 10.22
N THR A 350 -22.27 29.81 9.44
CA THR A 350 -22.43 30.57 8.19
C THR A 350 -21.59 29.93 7.10
N LYS A 351 -22.10 29.92 5.86
CA LYS A 351 -21.32 29.55 4.68
C LYS A 351 -20.82 30.83 4.03
N ARG A 352 -19.52 30.97 3.89
CA ARG A 352 -18.94 32.19 3.28
C ARG A 352 -17.60 31.91 2.65
N GLU A 353 -17.24 32.75 1.70
CA GLU A 353 -15.92 32.73 1.10
C GLU A 353 -14.88 33.36 2.05
N HIS A 354 -13.72 32.73 2.15
CA HIS A 354 -12.54 33.26 2.82
C HIS A 354 -11.28 32.86 2.04
N ARG A 355 -10.48 33.85 1.64
CA ARG A 355 -9.27 33.66 0.85
C ARG A 355 -9.50 32.84 -0.44
N LYS A 356 -10.56 33.13 -1.17
CA LYS A 356 -11.00 32.47 -2.40
C LYS A 356 -11.42 30.99 -2.22
N GLN A 357 -11.78 30.60 -1.01
CA GLN A 357 -12.28 29.26 -0.70
C GLN A 357 -13.60 29.39 0.07
N MET A 358 -14.61 28.64 -0.35
CA MET A 358 -15.89 28.57 0.34
C MET A 358 -15.72 27.67 1.57
N GLY A 359 -16.26 28.05 2.70
CA GLY A 359 -16.19 27.25 3.91
C GLY A 359 -17.37 27.41 4.84
N VAL A 360 -17.51 26.48 5.76
CA VAL A 360 -18.48 26.47 6.85
C VAL A 360 -17.83 27.02 8.12
N PHE A 361 -18.30 28.17 8.58
CA PHE A 361 -17.76 28.87 9.75
C PHE A 361 -18.73 28.73 10.91
N PHE A 362 -18.26 28.14 12.01
CA PHE A 362 -19.05 27.96 13.22
C PHE A 362 -19.03 29.23 14.09
N GLY A 363 -20.20 29.64 14.53
CA GLY A 363 -20.43 30.71 15.48
C GLY A 363 -20.77 30.18 16.87
N LYS A 364 -21.02 31.08 17.80
CA LYS A 364 -21.41 30.75 19.17
C LYS A 364 -22.73 29.98 19.19
N GLY A 365 -22.71 28.76 19.66
CA GLY A 365 -23.88 27.87 19.71
C GLY A 365 -23.58 26.63 20.53
N LYS A 366 -24.61 25.85 20.84
CA LYS A 366 -24.47 24.55 21.51
C LYS A 366 -24.72 23.41 20.53
N LYS A 367 -24.01 22.27 20.69
CA LYS A 367 -24.17 21.05 19.90
C LYS A 367 -23.93 21.28 18.41
N ASN A 368 -22.79 21.84 18.09
CA ASN A 368 -22.38 22.07 16.72
C ASN A 368 -21.89 20.76 16.10
N SER A 369 -22.23 20.50 14.85
CA SER A 369 -21.69 19.36 14.10
C SER A 369 -21.67 19.60 12.60
N ILE A 370 -20.77 18.89 11.92
CA ILE A 370 -20.71 18.78 10.47
C ILE A 370 -20.53 17.30 10.09
N GLU A 371 -21.34 16.81 9.15
CA GLU A 371 -21.38 15.42 8.70
C GLU A 371 -21.21 15.36 7.18
N TRP A 372 -20.19 14.66 6.72
CA TRP A 372 -19.99 14.33 5.32
C TRP A 372 -20.48 12.93 5.02
N SER A 373 -21.15 12.74 3.90
CA SER A 373 -21.43 11.44 3.31
C SER A 373 -20.31 11.12 2.32
N VAL A 374 -19.61 10.02 2.54
CA VAL A 374 -18.40 9.67 1.80
C VAL A 374 -18.52 8.29 1.20
N SER A 375 -17.82 8.04 0.09
CA SER A 375 -17.75 6.73 -0.55
C SER A 375 -16.30 6.26 -0.65
N THR A 376 -16.11 4.96 -0.51
CA THR A 376 -14.81 4.30 -0.62
C THR A 376 -14.88 3.23 -1.68
N GLY A 377 -13.84 3.11 -2.52
CA GLY A 377 -13.81 2.18 -3.64
C GLY A 377 -13.06 0.86 -3.37
N LEU A 378 -12.24 0.81 -2.31
CA LEU A 378 -11.40 -0.33 -1.99
C LEU A 378 -11.48 -0.67 -0.50
N ALA A 379 -11.21 -1.95 -0.17
CA ALA A 379 -11.07 -2.37 1.22
C ALA A 379 -9.66 -2.00 1.72
N GLN A 380 -9.58 -0.95 2.54
CA GLN A 380 -8.30 -0.48 3.12
C GLN A 380 -8.53 0.39 4.36
N ILE A 381 -7.45 0.78 5.03
CA ILE A 381 -7.46 1.88 5.99
C ILE A 381 -7.32 3.18 5.21
N TYR A 382 -8.27 4.09 5.39
CA TYR A 382 -8.26 5.39 4.74
C TYR A 382 -7.74 6.48 5.67
N ALA A 383 -7.00 7.44 5.09
CA ALA A 383 -6.72 8.70 5.75
C ALA A 383 -7.91 9.66 5.59
N LEU A 384 -8.20 10.38 6.65
CA LEU A 384 -9.21 11.41 6.73
C LEU A 384 -8.49 12.74 7.01
N ARG A 385 -8.51 13.66 6.05
CA ARG A 385 -7.82 14.94 6.13
C ARG A 385 -8.84 16.06 6.15
N PHE A 386 -8.83 16.84 7.20
CA PHE A 386 -9.77 17.96 7.38
C PHE A 386 -9.05 19.28 7.09
N LYS A 387 -9.49 19.98 6.06
CA LYS A 387 -9.03 21.33 5.78
C LYS A 387 -9.86 22.30 6.63
N TYR A 388 -9.16 22.97 7.54
CA TYR A 388 -9.80 23.75 8.59
C TYR A 388 -9.08 25.08 8.85
N MET A 389 -9.76 25.94 9.58
CA MET A 389 -9.22 27.15 10.19
C MET A 389 -9.73 27.25 11.63
N ASN A 390 -8.84 27.57 12.56
CA ASN A 390 -9.15 27.80 13.95
C ASN A 390 -8.63 29.18 14.39
N THR A 391 -9.53 30.11 14.61
CA THR A 391 -9.24 31.52 14.98
C THR A 391 -9.37 31.81 16.48
N THR A 392 -9.48 30.76 17.32
CA THR A 392 -9.77 30.94 18.76
C THR A 392 -8.57 31.29 19.62
N GLY A 393 -7.35 31.21 19.09
CA GLY A 393 -6.12 31.40 19.85
C GLY A 393 -5.76 30.21 20.76
N LYS A 394 -6.42 29.06 20.60
CA LYS A 394 -6.13 27.82 21.35
C LYS A 394 -6.55 26.59 20.58
N PRO A 395 -5.91 25.42 20.82
CA PRO A 395 -6.36 24.16 20.25
C PRO A 395 -7.77 23.80 20.70
N LEU A 396 -8.60 23.29 19.78
CA LEU A 396 -9.98 22.89 20.06
C LEU A 396 -10.14 21.36 19.85
N PRO A 397 -10.56 20.61 20.90
CA PRO A 397 -10.90 19.20 20.75
C PRO A 397 -12.31 19.07 20.13
N VAL A 398 -12.43 18.21 19.14
CA VAL A 398 -13.67 17.88 18.44
C VAL A 398 -13.80 16.38 18.34
N ARG A 399 -14.93 15.82 18.70
CA ARG A 399 -15.23 14.40 18.56
C ARG A 399 -15.38 14.07 17.09
N MET A 400 -14.64 13.11 16.60
CA MET A 400 -14.72 12.57 15.25
C MET A 400 -15.25 11.14 15.30
N GLN A 401 -16.30 10.88 14.52
CA GLN A 401 -16.88 9.56 14.37
C GLN A 401 -16.90 9.16 12.90
N PHE A 402 -16.48 7.93 12.63
CA PHE A 402 -16.58 7.28 11.34
C PHE A 402 -17.66 6.19 11.42
N ILE A 403 -18.71 6.31 10.61
CA ILE A 403 -19.96 5.55 10.79
C ILE A 403 -20.28 4.82 9.48
N ASP A 404 -20.64 3.56 9.55
CA ASP A 404 -21.05 2.79 8.39
C ASP A 404 -22.48 3.10 7.91
N SER A 405 -22.88 2.50 6.79
CA SER A 405 -24.21 2.66 6.21
C SER A 405 -25.36 2.12 7.07
N LYS A 406 -25.04 1.29 8.06
CA LYS A 406 -25.99 0.73 9.03
C LYS A 406 -26.10 1.56 10.30
N GLY A 407 -25.31 2.63 10.41
CA GLY A 407 -25.25 3.50 11.58
C GLY A 407 -24.33 2.99 12.69
N VAL A 408 -23.49 1.98 12.41
CA VAL A 408 -22.51 1.49 13.37
C VAL A 408 -21.29 2.40 13.35
N THR A 409 -20.89 2.88 14.51
CA THR A 409 -19.66 3.68 14.66
C THR A 409 -18.46 2.75 14.65
N LEU A 410 -17.64 2.87 13.61
CA LEU A 410 -16.42 2.09 13.41
C LEU A 410 -15.21 2.73 14.10
N LYS A 411 -15.20 4.05 14.22
CA LYS A 411 -14.21 4.83 14.96
C LYS A 411 -14.89 5.97 15.70
N ASP A 412 -14.45 6.21 16.92
CA ASP A 412 -14.89 7.31 17.78
C ASP A 412 -13.66 7.86 18.52
N ASP A 413 -13.26 9.08 18.23
CA ASP A 413 -11.99 9.64 18.70
C ASP A 413 -12.14 11.15 18.94
N ILE A 414 -11.22 11.75 19.70
CA ILE A 414 -11.13 13.20 19.88
C ILE A 414 -9.97 13.72 19.02
N LEU A 415 -10.31 14.47 18.00
CA LEU A 415 -9.36 15.12 17.13
C LEU A 415 -9.13 16.55 17.58
N THR A 416 -7.90 16.94 17.83
CA THR A 416 -7.55 18.30 18.22
C THR A 416 -7.23 19.13 16.99
N PHE A 417 -7.87 20.29 16.88
CA PHE A 417 -7.64 21.27 15.82
C PHE A 417 -6.76 22.41 16.36
N PRO A 418 -5.46 22.44 16.06
CA PRO A 418 -4.55 23.49 16.47
C PRO A 418 -4.99 24.88 15.98
N GLU A 419 -4.48 25.91 16.63
CA GLU A 419 -4.67 27.28 16.20
C GLU A 419 -4.09 27.53 14.82
N THR A 420 -4.83 28.27 14.00
CA THR A 420 -4.39 28.66 12.65
C THR A 420 -4.72 30.14 12.43
N PRO A 421 -3.80 31.07 12.76
CA PRO A 421 -4.11 32.50 12.64
C PRO A 421 -4.48 32.86 11.19
N ASP A 422 -5.79 32.93 10.93
CA ASP A 422 -6.39 33.34 9.65
C ASP A 422 -5.83 32.59 8.41
N LYS A 423 -5.46 31.29 8.54
CA LYS A 423 -4.99 30.44 7.43
C LYS A 423 -5.66 29.09 7.44
N TRP A 424 -5.97 28.58 6.25
CA TRP A 424 -6.37 27.18 6.09
C TRP A 424 -5.18 26.26 6.35
N LYS A 425 -5.38 25.24 7.15
CA LYS A 425 -4.44 24.16 7.44
C LYS A 425 -5.13 22.81 7.34
N MET A 426 -4.33 21.75 7.38
CA MET A 426 -4.84 20.38 7.39
C MET A 426 -4.57 19.73 8.75
N VAL A 427 -5.52 18.93 9.21
CA VAL A 427 -5.34 17.96 10.29
C VAL A 427 -5.80 16.60 9.79
N SER A 428 -5.05 15.55 10.13
CA SER A 428 -5.28 14.21 9.59
C SER A 428 -5.48 13.19 10.69
N THR A 429 -6.28 12.18 10.39
CA THR A 429 -6.41 10.93 11.14
C THR A 429 -6.67 9.80 10.15
N THR A 430 -6.94 8.59 10.63
CA THR A 430 -7.28 7.45 9.78
C THR A 430 -8.59 6.81 10.20
N THR A 431 -9.17 5.94 9.39
CA THR A 431 -10.31 5.11 9.79
C THR A 431 -9.99 4.17 10.95
N GLY A 432 -8.71 4.00 11.29
CA GLY A 432 -8.23 3.16 12.41
C GLY A 432 -8.35 1.65 12.17
N THR A 433 -9.20 1.24 11.24
CA THR A 433 -9.44 -0.16 10.88
C THR A 433 -9.65 -0.28 9.37
N PHE A 434 -9.48 -1.47 8.84
CA PHE A 434 -9.87 -1.81 7.49
C PHE A 434 -11.38 -1.64 7.32
N ILE A 435 -11.78 -0.88 6.30
CA ILE A 435 -13.17 -0.72 5.91
C ILE A 435 -13.36 -1.22 4.47
N ASN A 436 -14.51 -1.75 4.16
CA ASN A 436 -14.85 -2.22 2.82
C ASN A 436 -15.17 -1.05 1.87
N ALA A 437 -15.22 -1.33 0.58
CA ALA A 437 -15.84 -0.42 -0.37
C ALA A 437 -17.31 -0.19 0.02
N GLY A 438 -17.76 1.06 0.00
CA GLY A 438 -19.13 1.39 0.40
C GLY A 438 -19.34 2.85 0.75
N TYR A 439 -20.50 3.11 1.37
CA TYR A 439 -20.89 4.44 1.82
C TYR A 439 -20.76 4.57 3.32
N TYR A 440 -20.21 5.68 3.77
CA TYR A 440 -19.92 5.97 5.16
C TYR A 440 -20.26 7.42 5.49
N LYS A 441 -20.25 7.73 6.77
CA LYS A 441 -20.39 9.09 7.27
C LYS A 441 -19.20 9.46 8.13
N VAL A 442 -18.71 10.67 7.97
CA VAL A 442 -17.70 11.27 8.84
C VAL A 442 -18.36 12.42 9.57
N LEU A 443 -18.47 12.31 10.87
CA LEU A 443 -19.13 13.28 11.74
C LEU A 443 -18.12 13.94 12.66
N LEU A 444 -18.00 15.25 12.59
CA LEU A 444 -17.32 16.06 13.60
C LEU A 444 -18.37 16.75 14.49
N SER A 445 -18.20 16.67 15.80
CA SER A 445 -19.14 17.28 16.76
C SER A 445 -18.45 17.79 18.03
N ALA A 446 -18.92 18.92 18.55
CA ALA A 446 -18.52 19.43 19.85
C ALA A 446 -19.64 20.29 20.46
N GLU A 447 -19.60 20.50 21.78
CA GLU A 447 -20.52 21.42 22.45
C GLU A 447 -20.36 22.86 21.94
N ASP A 448 -19.12 23.27 21.68
CA ASP A 448 -18.82 24.58 21.11
C ASP A 448 -17.72 24.44 20.04
N MET A 449 -18.05 24.89 18.83
CA MET A 449 -17.11 24.96 17.69
C MET A 449 -16.89 26.42 17.26
N ASN A 450 -17.27 27.40 18.09
CA ASN A 450 -17.13 28.81 17.76
C ASN A 450 -15.68 29.17 17.41
N GLY A 451 -15.47 29.76 16.25
CA GLY A 451 -14.16 30.12 15.72
C GLY A 451 -13.47 29.03 14.90
N LEU A 452 -14.07 27.82 14.81
CA LEU A 452 -13.67 26.82 13.83
C LEU A 452 -14.36 27.06 12.48
N ALA A 453 -13.62 26.78 11.41
CA ALA A 453 -14.18 26.72 10.07
C ALA A 453 -13.63 25.48 9.36
N PHE A 454 -14.43 24.91 8.45
CA PHE A 454 -14.04 23.80 7.58
C PHE A 454 -14.27 24.15 6.13
N ASP A 455 -13.31 23.80 5.27
CA ASP A 455 -13.35 23.94 3.83
C ASP A 455 -13.70 22.60 3.16
N ALA A 456 -12.95 21.54 3.50
CA ALA A 456 -13.18 20.22 2.93
C ALA A 456 -12.74 19.09 3.87
N LEU A 457 -13.29 17.90 3.60
CA LEU A 457 -12.77 16.60 4.03
C LEU A 457 -12.18 15.90 2.81
N GLU A 458 -10.92 15.49 2.89
CA GLU A 458 -10.27 14.66 1.89
C GLU A 458 -10.13 13.24 2.41
N ILE A 459 -10.39 12.25 1.55
CA ILE A 459 -10.23 10.81 1.85
C ILE A 459 -9.22 10.21 0.87
N GLN A 460 -8.22 9.53 1.41
CA GLN A 460 -7.13 8.90 0.64
C GLN A 460 -6.94 7.44 1.00
#